data_c3646f139e00e7f8e504603cd7d30a93
#
_entry.id   c3646f139e00e7f8e504603cd7d30a93
#
_cell.length_a   1.000
_cell.length_b   1.000
_cell.length_c   1.000
_cell.angle_alpha   90.00
_cell.angle_beta   90.00
_cell.angle_gamma   90.00
#
_symmetry.space_group_name_H-M   'P 1'
#
loop_
_entity.id
_entity.type
_entity.pdbx_description
1 polymer ?
#
loop_
_entity_poly.entity_id
_entity_poly.type
_entity_poly.pdbx_seq_one_letter_code
_entity_poly.pdbx_strand_id
1 'polypeptide(L)'
;MKSLFTIFFCVLFAMAGAQPKNDWQEDQLRGKVKSLRAIPYKVKGGEGTAFSKGEIEDDDDLVVFKMSNIYNKYKRYNPEGMLVETRFLFKDETIYLRSEYYYNPQGKLFMERQNSDKIMFVYDPQGFLVKEVTYSPGGFLKSHIDYEVDAQGRREKETYYMSNAPTESTTYQYNRKGQVIESIKYDKEGNFVEKRLFKYNTQGLVVRIRTYNKDNRLIKTSDKTYNPQGDWIRWDVHTKTTKVKIVETYQYTYDAHTHWVSTVYFVNGSPTQIIERTLDYYE
;
A
#
# COMPACT_ATOMS: atom_id res chain seq x y z
N MET A 1 27.81 2.67 5.29
CA MET A 1 26.61 1.98 4.78
C MET A 1 25.43 2.49 5.59
N LYS A 2 24.63 3.40 5.02
CA LYS A 2 23.44 3.99 5.67
C LYS A 2 22.24 3.20 5.19
N SER A 3 21.68 2.38 6.07
CA SER A 3 20.43 1.66 5.85
C SER A 3 19.28 2.67 5.82
N LEU A 4 18.78 2.97 4.63
CA LEU A 4 17.51 3.70 4.46
C LEU A 4 16.38 2.67 4.58
N PHE A 5 15.86 2.47 5.77
CA PHE A 5 14.57 1.82 5.96
C PHE A 5 13.46 2.77 5.48
N THR A 6 13.05 2.63 4.23
CA THR A 6 11.83 3.26 3.72
C THR A 6 10.67 2.38 4.13
N ILE A 7 10.04 2.67 5.25
CA ILE A 7 8.80 2.02 5.68
C ILE A 7 7.69 2.50 4.74
N PHE A 8 7.12 1.57 3.99
CA PHE A 8 5.99 1.80 3.11
C PHE A 8 4.71 1.91 3.95
N PHE A 9 4.17 3.10 4.08
CA PHE A 9 2.85 3.33 4.66
C PHE A 9 1.77 3.00 3.62
N CYS A 10 1.03 1.90 3.83
CA CYS A 10 -0.33 1.80 3.31
C CYS A 10 -1.19 2.82 4.05
N VAL A 11 -1.56 3.90 3.40
CA VAL A 11 -2.57 4.82 3.92
C VAL A 11 -3.92 4.12 3.81
N LEU A 12 -4.36 3.50 4.91
CA LEU A 12 -5.72 3.01 5.07
C LEU A 12 -6.67 4.21 5.09
N PHE A 13 -7.39 4.41 3.99
CA PHE A 13 -8.44 5.42 3.91
C PHE A 13 -9.68 4.92 4.67
N ALA A 14 -9.79 5.22 5.97
CA ALA A 14 -11.05 5.06 6.68
C ALA A 14 -12.04 6.14 6.19
N MET A 15 -13.06 5.73 5.45
CA MET A 15 -14.19 6.59 5.09
C MET A 15 -15.12 6.75 6.30
N ALA A 16 -15.40 8.00 6.70
CA ALA A 16 -16.36 8.30 7.74
C ALA A 16 -17.76 7.82 7.33
N GLY A 17 -18.43 7.03 8.19
CA GLY A 17 -19.85 6.70 8.11
C GLY A 17 -20.25 5.46 7.30
N ALA A 18 -19.31 4.76 6.65
CA ALA A 18 -19.55 3.41 6.11
C ALA A 18 -19.16 2.35 7.16
N GLN A 19 -19.85 1.22 7.19
CA GLN A 19 -19.31 0.05 7.90
C GLN A 19 -17.84 -0.14 7.48
N PRO A 20 -16.93 -0.47 8.43
CA PRO A 20 -15.53 -0.71 8.06
C PRO A 20 -15.52 -1.75 6.94
N LYS A 21 -14.90 -1.38 5.81
CA LYS A 21 -14.72 -2.33 4.70
C LYS A 21 -13.96 -3.51 5.28
N ASN A 22 -14.40 -4.72 5.00
CA ASN A 22 -13.57 -5.88 5.25
C ASN A 22 -12.39 -5.89 4.26
N ASP A 23 -11.36 -6.66 4.54
CA ASP A 23 -10.14 -6.68 3.74
C ASP A 23 -10.37 -7.16 2.29
N TRP A 24 -11.42 -7.97 2.04
CA TRP A 24 -11.85 -8.28 0.67
C TRP A 24 -12.17 -7.02 -0.13
N GLN A 25 -12.89 -6.07 0.48
CA GLN A 25 -13.28 -4.82 -0.18
C GLN A 25 -12.10 -3.88 -0.38
N GLU A 26 -11.15 -3.87 0.55
CA GLU A 26 -9.90 -3.10 0.42
C GLU A 26 -8.99 -3.67 -0.68
N ASP A 27 -8.89 -5.00 -0.76
CA ASP A 27 -8.15 -5.70 -1.80
C ASP A 27 -8.94 -5.79 -3.13
N GLN A 28 -10.13 -5.16 -3.21
CA GLN A 28 -11.04 -5.16 -4.36
C GLN A 28 -11.47 -6.58 -4.78
N LEU A 29 -11.61 -7.48 -3.80
CA LEU A 29 -12.04 -8.85 -4.02
C LEU A 29 -13.56 -8.97 -3.96
N ARG A 30 -14.11 -9.81 -4.82
CA ARG A 30 -15.54 -10.13 -4.92
C ARG A 30 -15.78 -11.59 -4.57
N GLY A 31 -16.93 -11.87 -3.96
CA GLY A 31 -17.21 -13.22 -3.44
C GLY A 31 -16.40 -13.52 -2.18
N LYS A 32 -16.53 -14.73 -1.69
CA LYS A 32 -15.89 -15.17 -0.44
C LYS A 32 -14.50 -15.74 -0.72
N VAL A 33 -13.53 -14.88 -1.02
CA VAL A 33 -12.15 -15.31 -1.29
C VAL A 33 -11.49 -15.83 -0.02
N LYS A 34 -11.02 -17.07 -0.06
CA LYS A 34 -10.30 -17.74 1.03
C LYS A 34 -8.82 -17.41 1.00
N SER A 35 -8.23 -17.44 -0.19
CA SER A 35 -6.82 -17.09 -0.35
C SER A 35 -6.54 -16.46 -1.71
N LEU A 36 -5.44 -15.69 -1.76
CA LEU A 36 -4.90 -15.08 -2.95
C LEU A 36 -3.41 -15.34 -2.99
N ARG A 37 -2.94 -15.90 -4.10
CA ARG A 37 -1.52 -16.04 -4.41
C ARG A 37 -1.18 -15.14 -5.58
N ALA A 38 -0.13 -14.33 -5.48
CA ALA A 38 0.38 -13.51 -6.58
C ALA A 38 1.87 -13.83 -6.80
N ILE A 39 2.24 -14.17 -8.03
CA ILE A 39 3.60 -14.55 -8.42
C ILE A 39 4.09 -13.63 -9.53
N PRO A 40 5.17 -12.88 -9.32
CA PRO A 40 5.82 -12.07 -10.34
C PRO A 40 6.80 -12.90 -11.17
N TYR A 41 6.80 -12.68 -12.48
CA TYR A 41 7.69 -13.33 -13.43
C TYR A 41 8.46 -12.29 -14.23
N LYS A 42 9.73 -12.55 -14.50
CA LYS A 42 10.53 -11.81 -15.50
C LYS A 42 9.93 -11.99 -16.89
N VAL A 43 10.12 -11.01 -17.74
CA VAL A 43 9.74 -11.12 -19.15
C VAL A 43 10.90 -11.65 -19.94
N LYS A 44 10.67 -12.63 -20.83
CA LYS A 44 11.62 -13.13 -21.84
C LYS A 44 11.27 -12.58 -23.21
N GLY A 45 12.27 -12.11 -23.95
CA GLY A 45 12.09 -11.41 -25.22
C GLY A 45 11.71 -9.95 -24.98
N GLY A 46 11.60 -9.11 -26.00
CA GLY A 46 11.07 -7.83 -25.68
C GLY A 46 11.49 -6.60 -26.46
N GLU A 47 12.03 -6.72 -27.64
CA GLU A 47 11.90 -5.63 -28.60
C GLU A 47 10.71 -5.94 -29.54
N GLY A 48 9.61 -5.21 -29.36
CA GLY A 48 8.38 -5.39 -30.11
C GLY A 48 7.24 -6.05 -29.32
N THR A 49 6.26 -6.60 -30.01
CA THR A 49 5.02 -7.16 -29.42
C THR A 49 5.15 -8.62 -28.95
N ALA A 50 6.25 -9.31 -29.27
CA ALA A 50 6.47 -10.71 -28.93
C ALA A 50 7.30 -10.85 -27.65
N PHE A 51 6.64 -11.07 -26.52
CA PHE A 51 7.27 -11.43 -25.25
C PHE A 51 6.57 -12.63 -24.64
N SER A 52 7.27 -13.33 -23.73
CA SER A 52 6.75 -14.50 -23.02
C SER A 52 7.12 -14.44 -21.54
N LYS A 53 6.42 -15.25 -20.75
CA LYS A 53 6.70 -15.43 -19.34
C LYS A 53 8.03 -16.14 -19.15
N GLY A 54 8.89 -15.54 -18.30
CA GLY A 54 10.18 -16.07 -17.89
C GLY A 54 10.12 -16.80 -16.55
N GLU A 55 11.23 -16.74 -15.82
CA GLU A 55 11.36 -17.26 -14.47
C GLU A 55 10.64 -16.37 -13.46
N ILE A 56 10.35 -16.91 -12.26
CA ILE A 56 9.94 -16.08 -11.11
C ILE A 56 11.02 -15.03 -10.88
N GLU A 57 10.60 -13.80 -10.61
CA GLU A 57 11.52 -12.69 -10.39
C GLU A 57 12.41 -12.95 -9.18
N ASP A 58 13.72 -12.68 -9.31
CA ASP A 58 14.70 -12.91 -8.25
C ASP A 58 14.57 -11.83 -7.16
N ASP A 59 14.90 -12.24 -5.93
CA ASP A 59 14.74 -11.43 -4.72
C ASP A 59 15.74 -10.27 -4.66
N ASP A 60 16.91 -10.40 -5.25
CA ASP A 60 17.94 -9.35 -5.29
C ASP A 60 17.47 -8.10 -6.04
N ASP A 61 16.57 -8.26 -7.03
CA ASP A 61 15.95 -7.16 -7.76
C ASP A 61 14.79 -6.51 -6.98
N LEU A 62 14.18 -7.22 -6.02
CA LEU A 62 13.02 -6.75 -5.27
C LEU A 62 13.37 -5.73 -4.18
N VAL A 63 14.58 -5.78 -3.63
CA VAL A 63 14.98 -5.01 -2.45
C VAL A 63 15.30 -3.56 -2.77
N VAL A 64 15.68 -3.21 -4.01
CA VAL A 64 16.35 -1.94 -4.25
C VAL A 64 15.50 -0.87 -4.94
N PHE A 65 14.49 -1.18 -5.78
CA PHE A 65 13.87 -0.13 -6.61
C PHE A 65 12.39 -0.23 -6.96
N LYS A 66 11.62 -1.22 -6.50
CA LYS A 66 10.22 -1.33 -6.95
C LYS A 66 9.24 -0.77 -5.93
N MET A 67 8.76 0.45 -6.20
CA MET A 67 7.62 1.08 -5.53
C MET A 67 6.26 0.39 -5.86
N SER A 68 6.27 -0.68 -6.61
CA SER A 68 5.09 -1.48 -6.92
C SER A 68 4.97 -2.63 -5.91
N ASN A 69 3.77 -2.84 -5.37
CA ASN A 69 3.40 -3.93 -4.46
C ASN A 69 3.46 -5.34 -5.11
N ILE A 70 4.49 -5.61 -5.92
CA ILE A 70 4.60 -6.75 -6.80
C ILE A 70 5.63 -7.70 -6.21
N TYR A 71 5.24 -8.36 -5.14
CA TYR A 71 6.01 -9.41 -4.50
C TYR A 71 5.37 -10.76 -4.77
N ASN A 72 6.17 -11.83 -4.78
CA ASN A 72 5.69 -13.17 -4.62
C ASN A 72 5.00 -13.26 -3.25
N LYS A 73 3.67 -13.15 -3.23
CA LYS A 73 2.90 -13.00 -1.99
C LYS A 73 1.70 -13.94 -1.94
N TYR A 74 1.39 -14.33 -0.71
CA TYR A 74 0.20 -15.06 -0.36
C TYR A 74 -0.59 -14.27 0.68
N LYS A 75 -1.92 -14.19 0.52
CA LYS A 75 -2.84 -13.64 1.50
C LYS A 75 -3.91 -14.69 1.82
N ARG A 76 -4.31 -14.76 3.08
CA ARG A 76 -5.40 -15.61 3.54
C ARG A 76 -6.39 -14.79 4.35
N TYR A 77 -7.68 -15.01 4.07
CA TYR A 77 -8.79 -14.33 4.70
C TYR A 77 -9.61 -15.33 5.52
N ASN A 78 -10.35 -14.87 6.52
CA ASN A 78 -11.37 -15.67 7.20
C ASN A 78 -12.72 -15.59 6.42
N PRO A 79 -13.73 -16.38 6.81
CA PRO A 79 -15.04 -16.37 6.14
C PRO A 79 -15.78 -15.03 6.20
N GLU A 80 -15.45 -14.15 7.15
CA GLU A 80 -15.98 -12.79 7.31
C GLU A 80 -15.25 -11.78 6.40
N GLY A 81 -14.19 -12.19 5.71
CA GLY A 81 -13.41 -11.37 4.78
C GLY A 81 -12.31 -10.54 5.43
N MET A 82 -11.92 -10.86 6.66
CA MET A 82 -10.80 -10.23 7.33
C MET A 82 -9.50 -10.95 6.98
N LEU A 83 -8.45 -10.19 6.68
CA LEU A 83 -7.11 -10.70 6.38
C LEU A 83 -6.50 -11.32 7.65
N VAL A 84 -6.19 -12.59 7.62
CA VAL A 84 -5.60 -13.29 8.79
C VAL A 84 -4.14 -13.61 8.62
N GLU A 85 -3.63 -13.62 7.39
CA GLU A 85 -2.23 -13.87 7.12
C GLU A 85 -1.78 -13.23 5.80
N THR A 86 -0.57 -12.69 5.79
CA THR A 86 0.18 -12.34 4.58
C THR A 86 1.56 -13.00 4.65
N ARG A 87 2.01 -13.58 3.55
CA ARG A 87 3.37 -14.06 3.37
C ARG A 87 3.97 -13.41 2.15
N PHE A 88 5.21 -12.95 2.28
CA PHE A 88 6.07 -12.62 1.16
C PHE A 88 7.10 -13.73 1.05
N LEU A 89 7.30 -14.24 -0.16
CA LEU A 89 8.09 -15.43 -0.39
C LEU A 89 9.24 -15.12 -1.35
N PHE A 90 10.35 -15.79 -1.11
CA PHE A 90 11.46 -15.87 -2.05
C PHE A 90 11.07 -16.73 -3.27
N LYS A 91 11.94 -16.72 -4.30
CA LYS A 91 11.78 -17.53 -5.51
C LYS A 91 11.69 -19.03 -5.22
N ASP A 92 12.40 -19.51 -4.21
CA ASP A 92 12.40 -20.90 -3.75
C ASP A 92 11.22 -21.24 -2.81
N GLU A 93 10.22 -20.36 -2.72
CA GLU A 93 9.03 -20.49 -1.86
C GLU A 93 9.34 -20.38 -0.35
N THR A 94 10.56 -20.13 0.08
CA THR A 94 10.84 -19.83 1.49
C THR A 94 10.22 -18.49 1.90
N ILE A 95 9.84 -18.38 3.17
CA ILE A 95 9.16 -17.18 3.67
C ILE A 95 10.19 -16.10 4.03
N TYR A 96 10.13 -14.97 3.33
CA TYR A 96 10.89 -13.77 3.67
C TYR A 96 10.26 -12.98 4.81
N LEU A 97 8.93 -12.76 4.72
CA LEU A 97 8.18 -12.03 5.72
C LEU A 97 6.79 -12.67 5.89
N ARG A 98 6.39 -12.87 7.14
CA ARG A 98 5.06 -13.34 7.50
C ARG A 98 4.41 -12.38 8.47
N SER A 99 3.17 -11.96 8.15
CA SER A 99 2.30 -11.22 9.04
C SER A 99 1.07 -12.05 9.38
N GLU A 100 0.71 -12.10 10.65
CA GLU A 100 -0.51 -12.71 11.18
C GLU A 100 -1.33 -11.62 11.87
N TYR A 101 -2.63 -11.54 11.56
CA TYR A 101 -3.53 -10.48 12.01
C TYR A 101 -4.56 -11.02 12.98
N TYR A 102 -4.74 -10.33 14.09
CA TYR A 102 -5.59 -10.74 15.20
C TYR A 102 -6.64 -9.67 15.48
N TYR A 103 -7.90 -10.07 15.46
CA TYR A 103 -9.06 -9.19 15.62
C TYR A 103 -9.76 -9.44 16.94
N ASN A 104 -10.28 -8.37 17.54
CA ASN A 104 -11.13 -8.48 18.71
C ASN A 104 -12.56 -8.93 18.32
N PRO A 105 -13.45 -9.25 19.30
CA PRO A 105 -14.82 -9.65 19.00
C PRO A 105 -15.65 -8.62 18.23
N GLN A 106 -15.24 -7.35 18.21
CA GLN A 106 -15.88 -6.28 17.45
C GLN A 106 -15.31 -6.17 16.01
N GLY A 107 -14.44 -7.10 15.59
CA GLY A 107 -13.82 -7.11 14.27
C GLY A 107 -12.72 -6.06 14.07
N LYS A 108 -12.21 -5.43 15.15
CA LYS A 108 -11.09 -4.48 15.04
C LYS A 108 -9.76 -5.19 15.18
N LEU A 109 -8.82 -4.89 14.28
CA LEU A 109 -7.44 -5.36 14.35
C LEU A 109 -6.79 -4.82 15.62
N PHE A 110 -6.42 -5.68 16.56
CA PHE A 110 -5.77 -5.24 17.78
C PHE A 110 -4.29 -5.63 17.84
N MET A 111 -3.86 -6.59 17.03
CA MET A 111 -2.47 -7.03 16.97
C MET A 111 -2.12 -7.56 15.58
N GLU A 112 -0.92 -7.24 15.10
CA GLU A 112 -0.23 -7.93 14.02
C GLU A 112 1.06 -8.55 14.59
N ARG A 113 1.35 -9.78 14.20
CA ARG A 113 2.66 -10.39 14.40
C ARG A 113 3.38 -10.40 13.06
N GLN A 114 4.43 -9.59 12.92
CA GLN A 114 5.24 -9.52 11.72
C GLN A 114 6.58 -10.21 11.94
N ASN A 115 6.76 -11.42 11.41
CA ASN A 115 7.85 -12.32 11.79
C ASN A 115 7.90 -12.47 13.32
N SER A 116 8.92 -11.92 13.97
CA SER A 116 9.10 -11.96 15.43
C SER A 116 8.65 -10.67 16.13
N ASP A 117 8.39 -9.61 15.38
CA ASP A 117 7.91 -8.33 15.93
C ASP A 117 6.40 -8.39 16.23
N LYS A 118 5.97 -7.59 17.19
CA LYS A 118 4.56 -7.47 17.58
C LYS A 118 4.13 -6.03 17.42
N ILE A 119 3.09 -5.79 16.62
CA ILE A 119 2.47 -4.48 16.43
C ILE A 119 1.11 -4.49 17.13
N MET A 120 0.90 -3.54 18.03
CA MET A 120 -0.34 -3.37 18.79
C MET A 120 -1.09 -2.15 18.28
N PHE A 121 -2.40 -2.28 18.10
CA PHE A 121 -3.31 -1.22 17.67
C PHE A 121 -4.18 -0.78 18.84
N VAL A 122 -4.13 0.50 19.18
CA VAL A 122 -4.85 1.09 20.31
C VAL A 122 -5.96 1.99 19.80
N TYR A 123 -7.14 1.80 20.35
CA TYR A 123 -8.35 2.55 20.00
C TYR A 123 -8.81 3.39 21.17
N ASP A 124 -9.37 4.56 20.89
CA ASP A 124 -10.03 5.38 21.89
C ASP A 124 -11.40 4.79 22.31
N PRO A 125 -12.10 5.38 23.32
CA PRO A 125 -13.43 4.91 23.74
C PRO A 125 -14.49 5.00 22.64
N GLN A 126 -14.34 5.87 21.64
CA GLN A 126 -15.20 5.99 20.47
C GLN A 126 -14.89 4.91 19.43
N GLY A 127 -13.75 4.24 19.58
CA GLY A 127 -13.30 3.16 18.71
C GLY A 127 -12.51 3.63 17.50
N PHE A 128 -11.94 4.82 17.53
CA PHE A 128 -11.00 5.30 16.51
C PHE A 128 -9.57 4.87 16.86
N LEU A 129 -8.80 4.48 15.83
CA LEU A 129 -7.39 4.12 16.00
C LEU A 129 -6.59 5.37 16.35
N VAL A 130 -5.97 5.38 17.55
CA VAL A 130 -5.19 6.51 18.06
C VAL A 130 -3.70 6.21 18.23
N LYS A 131 -3.31 4.92 18.15
CA LYS A 131 -1.90 4.56 18.28
C LYS A 131 -1.60 3.19 17.68
N GLU A 132 -0.41 3.06 17.07
CA GLU A 132 0.22 1.80 16.71
C GLU A 132 1.56 1.70 17.45
N VAL A 133 1.87 0.53 18.04
CA VAL A 133 3.09 0.33 18.83
C VAL A 133 3.79 -0.94 18.38
N THR A 134 5.04 -0.83 17.95
CA THR A 134 5.87 -1.96 17.53
C THR A 134 6.86 -2.34 18.61
N TYR A 135 6.82 -3.61 19.00
CA TYR A 135 7.74 -4.24 19.94
C TYR A 135 8.62 -5.27 19.23
N SER A 136 9.87 -5.36 19.66
CA SER A 136 10.79 -6.44 19.28
C SER A 136 10.37 -7.77 19.93
N PRO A 137 10.97 -8.92 19.53
CA PRO A 137 10.71 -10.22 20.15
C PRO A 137 10.94 -10.25 21.66
N GLY A 138 11.90 -9.46 22.16
CA GLY A 138 12.19 -9.31 23.59
C GLY A 138 11.25 -8.37 24.35
N GLY A 139 10.20 -7.84 23.70
CA GLY A 139 9.25 -6.91 24.30
C GLY A 139 9.75 -5.45 24.39
N PHE A 140 10.89 -5.13 23.79
CA PHE A 140 11.40 -3.75 23.78
C PHE A 140 10.66 -2.91 22.74
N LEU A 141 10.30 -1.68 23.12
CA LEU A 141 9.70 -0.69 22.21
C LEU A 141 10.67 -0.34 21.06
N LYS A 142 10.26 -0.60 19.83
CA LYS A 142 11.00 -0.22 18.61
C LYS A 142 10.56 1.13 18.09
N SER A 143 9.24 1.29 17.92
CA SER A 143 8.63 2.49 17.35
C SER A 143 7.17 2.56 17.74
N HIS A 144 6.59 3.74 17.64
CA HIS A 144 5.14 3.90 17.66
C HIS A 144 4.71 5.06 16.75
N ILE A 145 3.43 5.05 16.42
CA ILE A 145 2.76 6.13 15.70
C ILE A 145 1.59 6.58 16.55
N ASP A 146 1.52 7.86 16.83
CA ASP A 146 0.37 8.48 17.49
C ASP A 146 -0.49 9.18 16.42
N TYR A 147 -1.81 8.99 16.51
CA TYR A 147 -2.80 9.58 15.62
C TYR A 147 -3.66 10.59 16.37
N GLU A 148 -3.71 11.82 15.88
CA GLU A 148 -4.73 12.81 16.22
C GLU A 148 -5.87 12.64 15.20
N VAL A 149 -7.10 12.49 15.70
CA VAL A 149 -8.28 12.25 14.85
C VAL A 149 -9.37 13.30 15.12
N ASP A 150 -10.14 13.63 14.09
CA ASP A 150 -11.29 14.50 14.24
C ASP A 150 -12.51 13.76 14.82
N ALA A 151 -13.62 14.47 15.01
CA ALA A 151 -14.85 13.92 15.55
C ALA A 151 -15.50 12.82 14.68
N GLN A 152 -15.05 12.63 13.44
CA GLN A 152 -15.45 11.58 12.51
C GLN A 152 -14.44 10.42 12.47
N GLY A 153 -13.36 10.47 13.28
CA GLY A 153 -12.28 9.47 13.31
C GLY A 153 -11.31 9.58 12.13
N ARG A 154 -11.32 10.70 11.38
CA ARG A 154 -10.36 10.91 10.29
C ARG A 154 -9.06 11.44 10.87
N ARG A 155 -7.92 10.94 10.40
CA ARG A 155 -6.59 11.38 10.87
C ARG A 155 -6.34 12.84 10.51
N GLU A 156 -6.22 13.71 11.49
CA GLU A 156 -5.76 15.10 11.29
C GLU A 156 -4.25 15.19 11.29
N LYS A 157 -3.61 14.33 12.11
CA LYS A 157 -2.16 14.25 12.20
C LYS A 157 -1.72 12.85 12.60
N GLU A 158 -0.56 12.44 12.11
CA GLU A 158 0.19 11.30 12.61
C GLU A 158 1.60 11.75 12.98
N THR A 159 2.14 11.19 14.08
CA THR A 159 3.52 11.45 14.52
C THR A 159 4.22 10.11 14.71
N TYR A 160 5.32 9.93 14.00
CA TYR A 160 6.15 8.73 14.08
C TYR A 160 7.27 8.91 15.10
N TYR A 161 7.46 7.89 15.93
CA TYR A 161 8.49 7.85 16.98
C TYR A 161 9.38 6.62 16.79
N MET A 162 10.70 6.82 16.87
CA MET A 162 11.65 5.73 17.09
C MET A 162 11.92 5.62 18.58
N SER A 163 11.58 4.48 19.17
CA SER A 163 11.49 4.34 20.63
C SER A 163 10.56 5.44 21.21
N ASN A 164 11.08 6.43 21.87
CA ASN A 164 10.29 7.55 22.44
C ASN A 164 10.65 8.92 21.82
N ALA A 165 11.49 8.96 20.78
CA ALA A 165 11.89 10.21 20.14
C ALA A 165 11.06 10.42 18.86
N PRO A 166 10.37 11.57 18.70
CA PRO A 166 9.69 11.89 17.45
C PRO A 166 10.71 12.04 16.32
N THR A 167 10.36 11.51 15.15
CA THR A 167 11.23 11.58 13.96
C THR A 167 10.61 12.38 12.84
N GLU A 168 9.29 12.31 12.69
CA GLU A 168 8.54 13.04 11.67
C GLU A 168 7.07 13.09 12.03
N SER A 169 6.33 14.02 11.41
CA SER A 169 4.87 14.05 11.48
C SER A 169 4.27 14.42 10.13
N THR A 170 3.00 14.02 9.94
CA THR A 170 2.22 14.36 8.75
C THR A 170 0.84 14.86 9.16
N THR A 171 0.40 15.98 8.61
CA THR A 171 -0.97 16.49 8.78
C THR A 171 -1.80 16.27 7.52
N TYR A 172 -3.13 16.20 7.68
CA TYR A 172 -4.06 15.90 6.60
C TYR A 172 -5.22 16.89 6.55
N GLN A 173 -5.65 17.22 5.33
CA GLN A 173 -6.88 17.97 5.10
C GLN A 173 -7.81 17.18 4.20
N TYR A 174 -9.13 17.32 4.43
CA TYR A 174 -10.17 16.54 3.77
C TYR A 174 -11.14 17.43 3.02
N ASN A 175 -11.70 16.91 1.92
CA ASN A 175 -12.86 17.51 1.27
C ASN A 175 -14.15 17.08 2.01
N ARG A 176 -15.30 17.62 1.56
CA ARG A 176 -16.63 17.28 2.14
C ARG A 176 -17.02 15.80 2.00
N LYS A 177 -16.35 15.04 1.12
CA LYS A 177 -16.56 13.59 0.94
C LYS A 177 -15.66 12.74 1.84
N GLY A 178 -14.83 13.35 2.72
CA GLY A 178 -13.88 12.64 3.57
C GLY A 178 -12.60 12.17 2.85
N GLN A 179 -12.33 12.67 1.63
CA GLN A 179 -11.13 12.31 0.89
C GLN A 179 -9.99 13.29 1.20
N VAL A 180 -8.79 12.78 1.44
CA VAL A 180 -7.59 13.61 1.69
C VAL A 180 -7.27 14.45 0.45
N ILE A 181 -7.30 15.77 0.56
CA ILE A 181 -6.94 16.69 -0.53
C ILE A 181 -5.54 17.26 -0.38
N GLU A 182 -5.02 17.26 0.84
CA GLU A 182 -3.66 17.73 1.15
C GLU A 182 -3.05 16.87 2.25
N SER A 183 -1.76 16.59 2.16
CA SER A 183 -0.93 16.13 3.27
C SER A 183 0.36 16.93 3.33
N ILE A 184 0.79 17.25 4.56
CA ILE A 184 2.02 18.03 4.80
C ILE A 184 2.89 17.24 5.78
N LYS A 185 4.10 16.93 5.34
CA LYS A 185 5.11 16.24 6.14
C LYS A 185 6.06 17.25 6.79
N TYR A 186 6.37 17.01 8.05
CA TYR A 186 7.31 17.79 8.87
C TYR A 186 8.41 16.87 9.40
N ASP A 187 9.61 17.43 9.60
CA ASP A 187 10.70 16.76 10.31
C ASP A 187 10.49 16.75 11.83
N LYS A 188 11.44 16.19 12.55
CA LYS A 188 11.38 16.08 14.03
C LYS A 188 11.42 17.43 14.74
N GLU A 189 11.97 18.48 14.12
CA GLU A 189 11.97 19.84 14.60
C GLU A 189 10.70 20.62 14.27
N GLY A 190 9.78 20.02 13.49
CA GLY A 190 8.54 20.65 13.02
C GLY A 190 8.71 21.51 11.77
N ASN A 191 9.85 21.43 11.08
CA ASN A 191 10.05 22.16 9.83
C ASN A 191 9.33 21.44 8.68
N PHE A 192 8.76 22.21 7.77
CA PHE A 192 8.12 21.73 6.57
C PHE A 192 9.11 20.99 5.65
N VAL A 193 8.77 19.75 5.26
CA VAL A 193 9.59 18.90 4.38
C VAL A 193 8.95 18.73 3.01
N GLU A 194 7.68 18.33 2.97
CA GLU A 194 6.99 17.98 1.74
C GLU A 194 5.48 18.24 1.87
N LYS A 195 4.85 18.68 0.77
CA LYS A 195 3.40 18.77 0.65
C LYS A 195 2.93 17.99 -0.55
N ARG A 196 1.84 17.24 -0.39
CA ARG A 196 1.14 16.56 -1.48
C ARG A 196 -0.29 17.07 -1.61
N LEU A 197 -0.71 17.32 -2.85
CA LEU A 197 -2.09 17.67 -3.21
C LEU A 197 -2.68 16.53 -4.04
N PHE A 198 -3.90 16.12 -3.67
CA PHE A 198 -4.59 14.99 -4.29
C PHE A 198 -5.81 15.45 -5.08
N LYS A 199 -6.02 14.86 -6.26
CA LYS A 199 -7.22 15.05 -7.08
C LYS A 199 -7.86 13.69 -7.35
N TYR A 200 -9.18 13.65 -7.30
CA TYR A 200 -9.99 12.44 -7.47
C TYR A 200 -10.88 12.52 -8.69
N ASN A 201 -11.24 11.36 -9.26
CA ASN A 201 -12.31 11.24 -10.26
C ASN A 201 -13.68 11.12 -9.56
N THR A 202 -14.73 10.95 -10.36
CA THR A 202 -16.11 10.79 -9.87
C THR A 202 -16.34 9.52 -9.06
N GLN A 203 -15.53 8.49 -9.29
CA GLN A 203 -15.54 7.21 -8.55
C GLN A 203 -14.78 7.29 -7.21
N GLY A 204 -14.13 8.42 -6.90
CA GLY A 204 -13.33 8.58 -5.68
C GLY A 204 -11.91 8.04 -5.78
N LEU A 205 -11.42 7.70 -6.96
CA LEU A 205 -10.07 7.22 -7.18
C LEU A 205 -9.10 8.40 -7.41
N VAL A 206 -7.89 8.32 -6.85
CA VAL A 206 -6.86 9.36 -7.00
C VAL A 206 -6.35 9.40 -8.43
N VAL A 207 -6.63 10.47 -9.18
CA VAL A 207 -6.18 10.65 -10.56
C VAL A 207 -4.94 11.53 -10.70
N ARG A 208 -4.62 12.36 -9.70
CA ARG A 208 -3.41 13.19 -9.70
C ARG A 208 -2.88 13.43 -8.31
N ILE A 209 -1.54 13.35 -8.18
CA ILE A 209 -0.80 13.77 -6.99
C ILE A 209 0.24 14.79 -7.44
N ARG A 210 0.28 15.96 -6.79
CA ARG A 210 1.34 16.95 -6.95
C ARG A 210 2.16 17.01 -5.68
N THR A 211 3.48 16.89 -5.79
CA THR A 211 4.41 16.90 -4.66
C THR A 211 5.26 18.14 -4.72
N TYR A 212 5.33 18.85 -3.61
CA TYR A 212 6.09 20.08 -3.42
C TYR A 212 7.17 19.84 -2.36
N ASN A 213 8.37 20.38 -2.58
CA ASN A 213 9.49 20.28 -1.63
C ASN A 213 9.39 21.33 -0.51
N LYS A 214 10.40 21.33 0.38
CA LYS A 214 10.52 22.29 1.50
C LYS A 214 10.46 23.77 1.09
N ASP A 215 10.84 24.13 -0.13
CA ASP A 215 10.76 25.49 -0.66
C ASP A 215 9.40 25.78 -1.31
N ASN A 216 8.40 24.90 -1.13
CA ASN A 216 7.08 24.94 -1.75
C ASN A 216 7.14 24.96 -3.30
N ARG A 217 8.19 24.37 -3.89
CA ARG A 217 8.33 24.21 -5.34
C ARG A 217 7.81 22.86 -5.79
N LEU A 218 7.02 22.83 -6.86
CA LEU A 218 6.52 21.58 -7.47
C LEU A 218 7.71 20.77 -7.99
N ILE A 219 7.94 19.59 -7.39
CA ILE A 219 9.03 18.68 -7.76
C ILE A 219 8.55 17.45 -8.52
N LYS A 220 7.29 17.02 -8.33
CA LYS A 220 6.76 15.80 -8.95
C LYS A 220 5.27 15.94 -9.22
N THR A 221 4.84 15.42 -10.37
CA THR A 221 3.43 15.18 -10.70
C THR A 221 3.27 13.71 -11.03
N SER A 222 2.25 13.06 -10.47
CA SER A 222 1.86 11.69 -10.75
C SER A 222 0.41 11.67 -11.22
N ASP A 223 0.16 11.19 -12.44
CA ASP A 223 -1.18 11.06 -13.01
C ASP A 223 -1.54 9.58 -13.17
N LYS A 224 -2.74 9.19 -12.77
CA LYS A 224 -3.25 7.83 -12.87
C LYS A 224 -4.51 7.76 -13.71
N THR A 225 -4.62 6.71 -14.52
CA THR A 225 -5.81 6.36 -15.29
C THR A 225 -6.26 4.96 -14.87
N TYR A 226 -7.57 4.78 -14.79
CA TYR A 226 -8.20 3.54 -14.33
C TYR A 226 -9.12 2.98 -15.41
N ASN A 227 -9.29 1.66 -15.42
CA ASN A 227 -10.32 0.98 -16.19
C ASN A 227 -11.69 1.03 -15.47
N PRO A 228 -12.76 0.52 -16.08
CA PRO A 228 -14.08 0.48 -15.45
C PRO A 228 -14.13 -0.36 -14.16
N GLN A 229 -13.25 -1.34 -13.99
CA GLN A 229 -13.13 -2.17 -12.79
C GLN A 229 -12.50 -1.45 -11.61
N GLY A 230 -11.83 -0.30 -11.87
CA GLY A 230 -11.11 0.48 -10.87
C GLY A 230 -9.63 0.13 -10.76
N ASP A 231 -9.12 -0.76 -11.61
CA ASP A 231 -7.70 -1.05 -11.68
C ASP A 231 -6.97 0.03 -12.46
N TRP A 232 -5.82 0.46 -11.99
CA TRP A 232 -5.05 1.48 -12.71
C TRP A 232 -4.35 0.87 -13.92
N ILE A 233 -4.63 1.41 -15.10
CA ILE A 233 -4.06 0.95 -16.37
C ILE A 233 -2.88 1.79 -16.83
N ARG A 234 -2.68 2.96 -16.21
CA ARG A 234 -1.58 3.87 -16.55
C ARG A 234 -1.21 4.76 -15.37
N TRP A 235 0.09 4.94 -15.19
CA TRP A 235 0.68 5.87 -14.24
C TRP A 235 1.79 6.67 -14.91
N ASP A 236 1.57 7.98 -15.07
CA ASP A 236 2.57 8.92 -15.58
C ASP A 236 3.23 9.63 -14.39
N VAL A 237 4.54 9.51 -14.26
CA VAL A 237 5.35 10.20 -13.25
C VAL A 237 6.26 11.18 -13.94
N HIS A 238 6.15 12.45 -13.58
CA HIS A 238 7.00 13.51 -14.09
C HIS A 238 7.74 14.20 -12.94
N THR A 239 9.04 13.96 -12.83
CA THR A 239 9.92 14.60 -11.86
C THR A 239 10.53 15.85 -12.47
N LYS A 240 10.21 17.02 -11.90
CA LYS A 240 10.60 18.33 -12.41
C LYS A 240 12.09 18.63 -12.26
N THR A 241 12.69 18.18 -11.14
CA THR A 241 14.10 18.42 -10.81
C THR A 241 15.06 17.70 -11.77
N THR A 242 14.75 16.45 -12.13
CA THR A 242 15.58 15.62 -13.02
C THR A 242 15.08 15.60 -14.46
N LYS A 243 13.92 16.23 -14.75
CA LYS A 243 13.20 16.16 -16.03
C LYS A 243 12.87 14.74 -16.49
N VAL A 244 12.95 13.76 -15.57
CA VAL A 244 12.62 12.37 -15.86
C VAL A 244 11.11 12.22 -15.96
N LYS A 245 10.68 11.54 -17.02
CA LYS A 245 9.30 11.08 -17.21
C LYS A 245 9.31 9.57 -17.27
N ILE A 246 8.53 8.94 -16.37
CA ILE A 246 8.29 7.50 -16.37
C ILE A 246 6.82 7.29 -16.70
N VAL A 247 6.55 6.37 -17.61
CA VAL A 247 5.20 5.95 -17.99
C VAL A 247 5.10 4.46 -17.66
N GLU A 248 4.25 4.13 -16.72
CA GLU A 248 3.91 2.75 -16.40
C GLU A 248 2.54 2.43 -16.97
N THR A 249 2.39 1.27 -17.60
CA THR A 249 1.10 0.79 -18.09
C THR A 249 0.89 -0.67 -17.71
N TYR A 250 -0.39 -1.04 -17.57
CA TYR A 250 -0.81 -2.37 -17.11
C TYR A 250 -1.86 -2.93 -18.06
N GLN A 251 -1.70 -4.17 -18.46
CA GLN A 251 -2.68 -4.94 -19.25
C GLN A 251 -3.16 -6.10 -18.40
N TYR A 252 -4.47 -6.18 -18.16
CA TYR A 252 -5.07 -7.17 -17.28
C TYR A 252 -5.86 -8.22 -18.05
N THR A 253 -5.81 -9.45 -17.56
CA THR A 253 -6.74 -10.53 -17.88
C THR A 253 -7.57 -10.82 -16.64
N TYR A 254 -8.88 -11.02 -16.82
CA TYR A 254 -9.83 -11.20 -15.73
C TYR A 254 -10.47 -12.58 -15.78
N ASP A 255 -10.82 -13.11 -14.59
CA ASP A 255 -11.65 -14.29 -14.44
C ASP A 255 -13.15 -13.95 -14.59
N ALA A 256 -14.02 -14.97 -14.45
CA ALA A 256 -15.47 -14.81 -14.51
C ALA A 256 -16.04 -13.97 -13.34
N HIS A 257 -15.32 -13.84 -12.23
CA HIS A 257 -15.69 -13.01 -11.08
C HIS A 257 -15.19 -11.56 -11.21
N THR A 258 -14.59 -11.22 -12.36
CA THR A 258 -13.97 -9.91 -12.64
C THR A 258 -12.76 -9.58 -11.75
N HIS A 259 -12.09 -10.58 -11.18
CA HIS A 259 -10.77 -10.42 -10.61
C HIS A 259 -9.73 -10.50 -11.70
N TRP A 260 -8.75 -9.62 -11.68
CA TRP A 260 -7.62 -9.82 -12.57
C TRP A 260 -6.80 -11.03 -12.10
N VAL A 261 -6.51 -11.92 -13.04
CA VAL A 261 -5.75 -13.15 -12.81
C VAL A 261 -4.37 -13.09 -13.43
N SER A 262 -4.16 -12.19 -14.37
CA SER A 262 -2.85 -11.89 -14.93
C SER A 262 -2.74 -10.42 -15.26
N THR A 263 -1.54 -9.85 -15.11
CA THR A 263 -1.23 -8.51 -15.61
C THR A 263 0.17 -8.49 -16.20
N VAL A 264 0.31 -7.75 -17.29
CA VAL A 264 1.62 -7.39 -17.84
C VAL A 264 1.90 -5.94 -17.48
N TYR A 265 3.04 -5.71 -16.86
CA TYR A 265 3.54 -4.41 -16.46
C TYR A 265 4.58 -3.90 -17.44
N PHE A 266 4.41 -2.67 -17.91
CA PHE A 266 5.30 -2.02 -18.86
C PHE A 266 5.89 -0.74 -18.25
N VAL A 267 7.15 -0.49 -18.50
CA VAL A 267 7.83 0.78 -18.19
C VAL A 267 8.28 1.42 -19.50
N ASN A 268 7.81 2.64 -19.76
CA ASN A 268 8.10 3.39 -20.99
C ASN A 268 7.85 2.58 -22.27
N GLY A 269 6.82 1.73 -22.25
CA GLY A 269 6.43 0.88 -23.39
C GLY A 269 7.13 -0.47 -23.47
N SER A 270 8.17 -0.71 -22.65
CA SER A 270 8.85 -2.00 -22.59
C SER A 270 8.19 -2.91 -21.56
N PRO A 271 7.83 -4.16 -21.92
CA PRO A 271 7.29 -5.12 -20.98
C PRO A 271 8.37 -5.46 -19.95
N THR A 272 8.05 -5.35 -18.67
CA THR A 272 9.03 -5.46 -17.58
C THR A 272 8.74 -6.68 -16.70
N GLN A 273 7.46 -6.95 -16.45
CA GLN A 273 7.06 -8.01 -15.53
C GLN A 273 5.69 -8.57 -15.91
N ILE A 274 5.47 -9.84 -15.64
CA ILE A 274 4.17 -10.51 -15.67
C ILE A 274 3.83 -10.95 -14.26
N ILE A 275 2.60 -10.67 -13.80
CA ILE A 275 2.14 -11.15 -12.50
C ILE A 275 0.94 -12.04 -12.75
N GLU A 276 0.96 -13.22 -12.16
CA GLU A 276 -0.17 -14.15 -12.17
C GLU A 276 -0.76 -14.25 -10.78
N ARG A 277 -2.11 -14.31 -10.70
CA ARG A 277 -2.85 -14.49 -9.45
C ARG A 277 -3.69 -15.75 -9.51
N THR A 278 -3.69 -16.48 -8.40
CA THR A 278 -4.62 -17.57 -8.14
C THR A 278 -5.48 -17.19 -6.93
N LEU A 279 -6.77 -17.41 -7.03
CA LEU A 279 -7.74 -17.17 -5.96
C LEU A 279 -8.47 -18.45 -5.63
N ASP A 280 -8.53 -18.78 -4.34
CA ASP A 280 -9.37 -19.84 -3.80
C ASP A 280 -10.55 -19.21 -3.09
N TYR A 281 -11.70 -19.90 -3.10
CA TYR A 281 -12.95 -19.41 -2.53
C TYR A 281 -13.43 -20.32 -1.41
N TYR A 282 -14.17 -19.75 -0.47
CA TYR A 282 -14.99 -20.53 0.45
C TYR A 282 -16.21 -21.09 -0.30
N GLU A 283 -16.64 -22.27 0.09
CA GLU A 283 -17.89 -22.89 -0.37
C GLU A 283 -19.13 -22.14 0.14
#